data_736415c2adbf5a249087451d29ef7594
#
_entry.id   736415c2adbf5a249087451d29ef7594
#
_cell.length_a   1.000
_cell.length_b   1.000
_cell.length_c   1.000
_cell.angle_alpha   90.00
_cell.angle_beta   90.00
_cell.angle_gamma   90.00
#
_symmetry.space_group_name_H-M   'P 1'
#
loop_
_entity.id
_entity.type
_entity.pdbx_description
1 polymer ?
#
loop_
_entity_poly.entity_id
_entity_poly.type
_entity_poly.pdbx_seq_one_letter_code
_entity_poly.pdbx_strand_id
1 'polypeptide(L)'
;MALIISDISLPITADENRLPLVVENSLKITRGAVLSYRILRISLDARKKNDIRFVYTLSVQLDKKTESHVLKRNLKNVQFQHSSNAAECKIGTKRSDHPIVVVGAGPAGLFAAYELSKYGYKPMLIERGSPMDKRALDVERFFSSGILDTESNIMFGEGGAGTFSDGKLTTRIKDERVEYILHILNQFGADDSVLVQAKPHIGTDVLRTVVKNIRDEIIRLGGTVEFNTKLIGIASQDSHITSIEVERQTGLHERILCSSCVLAIGQGARDTYEMLHETGLALSPKSFAVGVRIEHPQELINRSQYGEFMDHPRLSAAEYRVASRSQNRGVYSFCMCPGGYVVASSSGVSEVVTNGMSYHARNGKNANSAIVVSVSPDDFKGNSPLSGMYYQQALERQAFLLGGRNYFAPCSTVGSFLGSKTASIGSVLPTYRPGIHLCDISKCMPDYISHSLREGITTFGRQIKGFDMPDAVITAIETRTSSPVRILREPDGDAINMQGLYPVGEGAGYAGGIVSAAVDGIKAAQHIISIYAPLD
;
A
#
# COMPACT_ATOMS: atom_id res chain seq x y z
N MET A 1 37.45 -3.53 0.68
CA MET A 1 36.25 -3.13 -0.07
C MET A 1 35.31 -4.35 -0.04
N ALA A 2 34.04 -4.22 -0.40
CA ALA A 2 33.13 -5.36 -0.33
C ALA A 2 32.56 -5.70 -1.73
N LEU A 3 32.32 -6.97 -1.98
CA LEU A 3 31.70 -7.48 -3.20
C LEU A 3 30.23 -7.81 -2.90
N ILE A 4 29.34 -7.41 -3.78
CA ILE A 4 27.94 -7.88 -3.77
C ILE A 4 27.87 -9.17 -4.56
N ILE A 5 27.41 -10.24 -3.90
CA ILE A 5 27.27 -11.58 -4.48
C ILE A 5 25.80 -11.97 -4.41
N SER A 6 25.17 -12.13 -5.57
CA SER A 6 23.78 -12.56 -5.69
C SER A 6 23.66 -14.07 -5.96
N ASP A 7 22.42 -14.57 -5.90
CA ASP A 7 22.05 -15.95 -6.22
C ASP A 7 22.73 -17.03 -5.34
N ILE A 8 23.05 -16.69 -4.10
CA ILE A 8 23.55 -17.65 -3.11
C ILE A 8 22.37 -18.45 -2.54
N SER A 9 22.24 -19.69 -2.95
CA SER A 9 21.08 -20.53 -2.63
C SER A 9 21.38 -21.53 -1.50
N LEU A 10 20.51 -21.54 -0.49
CA LEU A 10 20.62 -22.42 0.67
C LEU A 10 19.30 -23.18 0.88
N PRO A 11 19.29 -24.52 1.02
CA PRO A 11 18.08 -25.27 1.37
C PRO A 11 17.47 -24.76 2.68
N ILE A 12 16.13 -24.80 2.79
CA ILE A 12 15.43 -24.33 3.98
C ILE A 12 15.86 -25.02 5.26
N THR A 13 16.27 -26.27 5.17
CA THR A 13 16.75 -27.10 6.30
C THR A 13 18.19 -26.81 6.71
N ALA A 14 18.92 -25.99 5.94
CA ALA A 14 20.32 -25.68 6.23
C ALA A 14 20.44 -24.40 7.06
N ASP A 15 21.42 -24.40 7.97
CA ASP A 15 21.74 -23.25 8.82
C ASP A 15 22.43 -22.14 8.00
N GLU A 16 22.13 -20.88 8.31
CA GLU A 16 22.73 -19.68 7.66
C GLU A 16 24.24 -19.56 7.93
N ASN A 17 24.74 -20.15 9.00
CA ASN A 17 26.20 -20.25 9.29
C ASN A 17 26.97 -20.93 8.14
N ARG A 18 26.29 -21.63 7.24
CA ARG A 18 26.89 -22.23 6.04
C ARG A 18 27.08 -21.26 4.87
N LEU A 19 26.54 -20.04 4.95
CA LEU A 19 26.64 -19.04 3.88
C LEU A 19 28.08 -18.76 3.44
N PRO A 20 29.08 -18.58 4.34
CA PRO A 20 30.46 -18.38 3.90
C PRO A 20 30.96 -19.53 3.02
N LEU A 21 30.74 -20.79 3.44
CA LEU A 21 31.13 -21.97 2.66
C LEU A 21 30.43 -22.04 1.29
N VAL A 22 29.16 -21.68 1.23
CA VAL A 22 28.39 -21.65 -0.04
C VAL A 22 28.95 -20.58 -0.98
N VAL A 23 29.30 -19.41 -0.44
CA VAL A 23 29.96 -18.32 -1.20
C VAL A 23 31.31 -18.79 -1.75
N GLU A 24 32.17 -19.37 -0.91
CA GLU A 24 33.49 -19.88 -1.29
C GLU A 24 33.39 -20.91 -2.41
N ASN A 25 32.46 -21.84 -2.29
CA ASN A 25 32.21 -22.85 -3.33
C ASN A 25 31.68 -22.21 -4.63
N SER A 26 30.75 -21.25 -4.54
CA SER A 26 30.20 -20.53 -5.69
C SER A 26 31.26 -19.73 -6.43
N LEU A 27 32.13 -19.07 -5.68
CA LEU A 27 33.23 -18.27 -6.22
C LEU A 27 34.47 -19.14 -6.59
N LYS A 28 34.48 -20.43 -6.23
CA LYS A 28 35.64 -21.35 -6.37
C LYS A 28 36.92 -20.73 -5.79
N ILE A 29 36.81 -20.25 -4.55
CA ILE A 29 37.93 -19.72 -3.75
C ILE A 29 38.25 -20.64 -2.57
N THR A 30 39.36 -20.41 -1.89
CA THR A 30 39.83 -21.22 -0.79
C THR A 30 38.88 -21.11 0.42
N ARG A 31 38.72 -22.18 1.18
CA ARG A 31 37.98 -22.16 2.45
C ARG A 31 38.62 -21.17 3.42
N GLY A 32 37.78 -20.39 4.12
CA GLY A 32 38.22 -19.32 5.02
C GLY A 32 38.61 -18.02 4.33
N ALA A 33 38.40 -17.90 3.01
CA ALA A 33 38.67 -16.65 2.27
C ALA A 33 37.62 -15.57 2.52
N VAL A 34 36.42 -15.93 2.97
CA VAL A 34 35.38 -14.99 3.39
C VAL A 34 35.71 -14.47 4.78
N LEU A 35 36.15 -13.20 4.86
CA LEU A 35 36.54 -12.56 6.14
C LEU A 35 35.31 -12.09 6.94
N SER A 36 34.33 -11.54 6.26
CA SER A 36 33.04 -11.16 6.83
C SER A 36 31.97 -11.06 5.73
N TYR A 37 30.72 -11.15 6.13
CA TYR A 37 29.61 -10.92 5.23
C TYR A 37 28.43 -10.22 5.93
N ARG A 38 27.60 -9.56 5.14
CA ARG A 38 26.32 -9.00 5.54
C ARG A 38 25.25 -9.42 4.54
N ILE A 39 24.10 -9.83 5.05
CA ILE A 39 22.93 -10.13 4.21
C ILE A 39 22.33 -8.81 3.72
N LEU A 40 22.20 -8.66 2.41
CA LEU A 40 21.56 -7.51 1.76
C LEU A 40 20.13 -7.84 1.34
N ARG A 41 19.89 -9.11 0.97
CA ARG A 41 18.55 -9.53 0.53
C ARG A 41 18.35 -11.02 0.76
N ILE A 42 17.13 -11.37 1.19
CA ILE A 42 16.65 -12.75 1.35
C ILE A 42 15.38 -12.91 0.54
N SER A 43 15.32 -13.89 -0.32
CA SER A 43 14.11 -14.28 -1.04
C SER A 43 13.84 -15.77 -0.89
N LEU A 44 12.55 -16.14 -0.87
CA LEU A 44 12.12 -17.52 -0.82
C LEU A 44 11.89 -18.06 -2.23
N ASP A 45 12.52 -19.17 -2.58
CA ASP A 45 12.22 -19.94 -3.78
C ASP A 45 11.46 -21.23 -3.38
N ALA A 46 10.14 -21.18 -3.52
CA ALA A 46 9.23 -22.30 -3.26
C ALA A 46 8.61 -22.86 -4.55
N ARG A 47 9.21 -22.62 -5.72
CA ARG A 47 8.70 -23.15 -7.00
C ARG A 47 8.70 -24.67 -7.05
N LYS A 48 9.63 -25.29 -6.35
CA LYS A 48 9.69 -26.73 -6.14
C LYS A 48 9.32 -27.05 -4.70
N LYS A 49 8.13 -27.61 -4.47
CA LYS A 49 7.59 -27.86 -3.12
C LYS A 49 8.39 -28.90 -2.31
N ASN A 50 9.19 -29.73 -2.97
CA ASN A 50 10.10 -30.71 -2.35
C ASN A 50 11.54 -30.19 -2.19
N ASP A 51 11.85 -28.98 -2.66
CA ASP A 51 13.17 -28.36 -2.58
C ASP A 51 13.01 -26.84 -2.40
N ILE A 52 12.50 -26.44 -1.24
CA ILE A 52 12.36 -25.03 -0.87
C ILE A 52 13.72 -24.48 -0.44
N ARG A 53 14.06 -23.29 -0.98
CA ARG A 53 15.36 -22.65 -0.74
C ARG A 53 15.21 -21.19 -0.39
N PHE A 54 16.10 -20.69 0.46
CA PHE A 54 16.36 -19.27 0.55
C PHE A 54 17.46 -18.87 -0.44
N VAL A 55 17.25 -17.75 -1.13
CA VAL A 55 18.21 -17.17 -2.07
C VAL A 55 18.66 -15.83 -1.50
N TYR A 56 19.97 -15.70 -1.28
CA TYR A 56 20.59 -14.55 -0.64
C TYR A 56 21.34 -13.70 -1.64
N THR A 57 21.32 -12.39 -1.39
CA THR A 57 22.33 -11.45 -1.90
C THR A 57 23.15 -10.99 -0.70
N LEU A 58 24.46 -11.09 -0.80
CA LEU A 58 25.39 -10.83 0.29
C LEU A 58 26.37 -9.73 -0.10
N SER A 59 26.71 -8.87 0.85
CA SER A 59 27.93 -8.05 0.80
C SER A 59 29.04 -8.83 1.49
N VAL A 60 30.13 -9.14 0.79
CA VAL A 60 31.18 -10.03 1.26
C VAL A 60 32.52 -9.31 1.23
N GLN A 61 33.27 -9.41 2.30
CA GLN A 61 34.67 -8.95 2.36
C GLN A 61 35.62 -10.14 2.15
N LEU A 62 36.55 -9.97 1.22
CA LEU A 62 37.63 -10.91 0.94
C LEU A 62 38.97 -10.20 1.16
N ASP A 63 40.06 -10.96 1.27
CA ASP A 63 41.38 -10.35 1.17
C ASP A 63 41.62 -9.76 -0.23
N LYS A 64 42.49 -8.74 -0.33
CA LYS A 64 42.73 -7.98 -1.56
C LYS A 64 43.15 -8.85 -2.77
N LYS A 65 43.89 -9.93 -2.53
CA LYS A 65 44.37 -10.81 -3.59
C LYS A 65 43.24 -11.67 -4.14
N THR A 66 42.44 -12.26 -3.27
CA THR A 66 41.25 -13.06 -3.62
C THR A 66 40.17 -12.17 -4.29
N GLU A 67 39.92 -10.97 -3.74
CA GLU A 67 39.00 -9.99 -4.33
C GLU A 67 39.37 -9.67 -5.77
N SER A 68 40.64 -9.30 -6.02
CA SER A 68 41.15 -9.00 -7.37
C SER A 68 41.05 -10.19 -8.30
N HIS A 69 41.27 -11.41 -7.81
CA HIS A 69 41.14 -12.63 -8.61
C HIS A 69 39.65 -12.88 -9.00
N VAL A 70 38.73 -12.72 -8.07
CA VAL A 70 37.29 -12.91 -8.31
C VAL A 70 36.77 -11.89 -9.33
N LEU A 71 37.15 -10.61 -9.20
CA LEU A 71 36.75 -9.55 -10.12
C LEU A 71 37.22 -9.76 -11.55
N LYS A 72 38.48 -10.25 -11.73
CA LYS A 72 39.02 -10.56 -13.05
C LYS A 72 38.22 -11.63 -13.81
N ARG A 73 37.48 -12.49 -13.11
CA ARG A 73 36.68 -13.56 -13.71
C ARG A 73 35.35 -13.06 -14.29
N ASN A 74 34.97 -11.82 -14.03
CA ASN A 74 33.77 -11.15 -14.54
C ASN A 74 32.49 -12.02 -14.39
N LEU A 75 32.27 -12.55 -13.19
CA LEU A 75 31.12 -13.40 -12.88
C LEU A 75 29.83 -12.58 -12.87
N LYS A 76 28.76 -13.06 -13.52
CA LYS A 76 27.46 -12.36 -13.64
C LYS A 76 26.79 -12.04 -12.31
N ASN A 77 27.03 -12.87 -11.28
CA ASN A 77 26.46 -12.73 -9.94
C ASN A 77 27.38 -11.99 -8.96
N VAL A 78 28.47 -11.39 -9.43
CA VAL A 78 29.41 -10.62 -8.61
C VAL A 78 29.47 -9.19 -9.10
N GLN A 79 29.26 -8.24 -8.21
CA GLN A 79 29.36 -6.82 -8.49
C GLN A 79 30.22 -6.13 -7.44
N PHE A 80 30.88 -5.05 -7.82
CA PHE A 80 31.57 -4.21 -6.86
C PHE A 80 30.54 -3.36 -6.11
N GLN A 81 30.67 -3.30 -4.78
CA GLN A 81 29.80 -2.44 -3.97
C GLN A 81 30.28 -0.99 -4.09
N HIS A 82 29.59 -0.20 -4.92
CA HIS A 82 29.75 1.24 -4.89
C HIS A 82 29.04 1.81 -3.65
N SER A 83 29.70 2.68 -2.92
CA SER A 83 29.01 3.50 -1.91
C SER A 83 28.05 4.44 -2.68
N SER A 84 26.77 4.20 -2.63
CA SER A 84 25.80 5.19 -3.03
C SER A 84 25.78 6.25 -1.91
N ASN A 85 26.48 7.35 -2.09
CA ASN A 85 26.12 8.55 -1.38
C ASN A 85 24.76 8.96 -1.95
N ALA A 86 23.70 8.87 -1.16
CA ALA A 86 22.43 9.51 -1.51
C ALA A 86 22.80 10.98 -1.85
N ALA A 87 22.51 11.40 -3.08
CA ALA A 87 22.82 12.76 -3.49
C ALA A 87 22.08 13.71 -2.55
N GLU A 88 22.83 14.52 -1.80
CA GLU A 88 22.25 15.56 -0.97
C GLU A 88 21.41 16.48 -1.85
N CYS A 89 20.18 16.78 -1.41
CA CYS A 89 19.30 17.66 -2.14
C CYS A 89 19.90 19.08 -2.13
N LYS A 90 20.06 19.67 -3.30
CA LYS A 90 20.56 21.05 -3.42
C LYS A 90 19.48 22.02 -2.92
N ILE A 91 19.80 22.80 -1.89
CA ILE A 91 18.89 23.78 -1.31
C ILE A 91 18.79 25.00 -2.24
N GLY A 92 17.55 25.42 -2.51
CA GLY A 92 17.24 26.61 -3.31
C GLY A 92 17.45 27.90 -2.53
N THR A 93 17.26 29.02 -3.22
CA THR A 93 17.56 30.36 -2.68
C THR A 93 16.33 31.29 -2.64
N LYS A 94 15.21 30.88 -3.23
CA LYS A 94 13.97 31.68 -3.24
C LYS A 94 13.40 31.74 -1.82
N ARG A 95 13.16 32.92 -1.29
CA ARG A 95 12.49 33.05 0.00
C ARG A 95 10.99 32.74 -0.16
N SER A 96 10.43 32.07 0.82
CA SER A 96 9.00 31.87 0.96
C SER A 96 8.47 32.74 2.07
N ASP A 97 7.41 33.53 1.81
CA ASP A 97 6.78 34.39 2.82
C ASP A 97 5.77 33.63 3.68
N HIS A 98 5.41 32.43 3.27
CA HIS A 98 4.37 31.59 3.89
C HIS A 98 4.85 30.15 4.07
N PRO A 99 4.27 29.39 5.01
CA PRO A 99 4.64 27.99 5.25
C PRO A 99 4.37 27.12 4.03
N ILE A 100 5.12 26.02 3.92
CA ILE A 100 4.79 24.91 3.03
C ILE A 100 3.71 24.09 3.72
N VAL A 101 2.58 23.92 3.05
CA VAL A 101 1.48 23.12 3.58
C VAL A 101 1.52 21.73 2.98
N VAL A 102 1.27 20.72 3.80
CA VAL A 102 1.12 19.31 3.37
C VAL A 102 -0.29 18.85 3.77
N VAL A 103 -1.10 18.43 2.81
CA VAL A 103 -2.48 18.00 3.03
C VAL A 103 -2.57 16.49 3.00
N GLY A 104 -2.92 15.88 4.13
CA GLY A 104 -3.06 14.45 4.32
C GLY A 104 -1.85 13.78 4.97
N ALA A 105 -2.07 13.10 6.10
CA ALA A 105 -1.06 12.37 6.88
C ALA A 105 -0.94 10.89 6.48
N GLY A 106 -1.22 10.55 5.22
CA GLY A 106 -0.89 9.25 4.63
C GLY A 106 0.61 9.12 4.30
N PRO A 107 1.07 7.99 3.72
CA PRO A 107 2.49 7.79 3.44
C PRO A 107 3.11 8.90 2.60
N ALA A 108 2.41 9.42 1.58
CA ALA A 108 2.94 10.49 0.75
C ALA A 108 3.17 11.79 1.55
N GLY A 109 2.17 12.22 2.33
CA GLY A 109 2.27 13.47 3.10
C GLY A 109 3.21 13.37 4.28
N LEU A 110 3.20 12.26 5.04
CA LEU A 110 4.13 12.05 6.15
C LEU A 110 5.59 12.09 5.70
N PHE A 111 5.92 11.38 4.62
CA PHE A 111 7.29 11.37 4.10
C PHE A 111 7.69 12.68 3.43
N ALA A 112 6.74 13.41 2.82
CA ALA A 112 7.00 14.77 2.33
C ALA A 112 7.28 15.73 3.49
N ALA A 113 6.44 15.74 4.53
CA ALA A 113 6.64 16.58 5.70
C ALA A 113 7.93 16.24 6.46
N TYR A 114 8.23 14.93 6.62
CA TYR A 114 9.48 14.49 7.25
C TYR A 114 10.71 14.96 6.47
N GLU A 115 10.73 14.80 5.14
CA GLU A 115 11.85 15.23 4.29
C GLU A 115 12.03 16.75 4.37
N LEU A 116 10.96 17.53 4.27
CA LEU A 116 11.00 18.99 4.46
C LEU A 116 11.57 19.36 5.82
N SER A 117 11.07 18.75 6.90
CA SER A 117 11.52 19.03 8.27
C SER A 117 13.01 18.72 8.48
N LYS A 118 13.49 17.61 7.89
CA LYS A 118 14.89 17.19 7.95
C LYS A 118 15.85 18.23 7.34
N TYR A 119 15.38 18.96 6.31
CA TYR A 119 16.15 20.04 5.68
C TYR A 119 15.91 21.42 6.31
N GLY A 120 15.28 21.49 7.49
CA GLY A 120 15.10 22.74 8.25
C GLY A 120 13.88 23.56 7.85
N TYR A 121 13.02 23.05 6.95
CA TYR A 121 11.71 23.65 6.69
C TYR A 121 10.76 23.31 7.84
N LYS A 122 9.82 24.19 8.09
CA LYS A 122 8.80 24.03 9.16
C LYS A 122 7.44 23.79 8.50
N PRO A 123 7.20 22.61 7.89
CA PRO A 123 5.96 22.37 7.18
C PRO A 123 4.77 22.32 8.13
N MET A 124 3.61 22.71 7.63
CA MET A 124 2.32 22.51 8.28
C MET A 124 1.64 21.30 7.64
N LEU A 125 1.59 20.17 8.35
CA LEU A 125 0.87 18.97 7.94
C LEU A 125 -0.54 18.98 8.52
N ILE A 126 -1.56 18.96 7.66
CA ILE A 126 -2.96 18.86 8.08
C ILE A 126 -3.55 17.50 7.68
N GLU A 127 -4.38 16.95 8.56
CA GLU A 127 -5.10 15.68 8.33
C GLU A 127 -6.56 15.83 8.74
N ARG A 128 -7.48 15.40 7.85
CA ARG A 128 -8.92 15.48 8.10
C ARG A 128 -9.39 14.61 9.26
N GLY A 129 -8.77 13.43 9.41
CA GLY A 129 -9.13 12.47 10.44
C GLY A 129 -8.37 12.64 11.74
N SER A 130 -8.61 11.72 12.65
CA SER A 130 -8.08 11.74 14.01
C SER A 130 -6.63 11.26 14.09
N PRO A 131 -5.89 11.66 15.15
CA PRO A 131 -4.60 11.05 15.47
C PRO A 131 -4.78 9.56 15.80
N MET A 132 -3.69 8.78 15.68
CA MET A 132 -3.71 7.32 15.68
C MET A 132 -4.47 6.68 16.81
N ASP A 133 -4.28 7.16 18.05
CA ASP A 133 -4.91 6.55 19.23
C ASP A 133 -6.43 6.69 19.18
N LYS A 134 -6.94 7.87 18.83
CA LYS A 134 -8.38 8.10 18.65
C LYS A 134 -8.91 7.36 17.41
N ARG A 135 -8.18 7.43 16.29
CA ARG A 135 -8.55 6.74 15.05
C ARG A 135 -8.74 5.24 15.28
N ALA A 136 -7.86 4.60 16.06
CA ALA A 136 -7.98 3.17 16.39
C ALA A 136 -9.29 2.87 17.13
N LEU A 137 -9.72 3.75 18.02
CA LEU A 137 -11.00 3.62 18.73
C LEU A 137 -12.19 3.85 17.79
N ASP A 138 -12.11 4.82 16.90
CA ASP A 138 -13.16 5.10 15.90
C ASP A 138 -13.35 3.90 14.97
N VAL A 139 -12.26 3.28 14.50
CA VAL A 139 -12.31 2.07 13.69
C VAL A 139 -12.88 0.87 14.45
N GLU A 140 -12.47 0.66 15.70
CA GLU A 140 -13.00 -0.45 16.52
C GLU A 140 -14.49 -0.24 16.84
N ARG A 141 -14.92 1.00 17.09
CA ARG A 141 -16.34 1.35 17.24
C ARG A 141 -17.13 0.98 15.96
N PHE A 142 -16.60 1.31 14.78
CA PHE A 142 -17.24 0.92 13.52
C PHE A 142 -17.30 -0.59 13.36
N PHE A 143 -16.24 -1.32 13.67
CA PHE A 143 -16.20 -2.79 13.58
C PHE A 143 -17.15 -3.49 14.59
N SER A 144 -17.38 -2.91 15.76
CA SER A 144 -18.20 -3.54 16.80
C SER A 144 -19.68 -3.17 16.71
N SER A 145 -20.01 -1.95 16.25
CA SER A 145 -21.37 -1.40 16.32
C SER A 145 -21.93 -0.91 14.98
N GLY A 146 -21.13 -0.87 13.92
CA GLY A 146 -21.54 -0.29 12.63
C GLY A 146 -21.69 1.24 12.64
N ILE A 147 -21.19 1.93 13.68
CA ILE A 147 -21.23 3.40 13.77
C ILE A 147 -19.99 3.96 13.07
N LEU A 148 -20.18 4.44 11.84
CA LEU A 148 -19.13 5.03 11.02
C LEU A 148 -18.90 6.51 11.38
N ASP A 149 -17.63 6.86 11.61
CA ASP A 149 -17.17 8.24 11.56
C ASP A 149 -16.64 8.52 10.14
N THR A 150 -17.27 9.44 9.40
CA THR A 150 -16.93 9.73 8.01
C THR A 150 -15.60 10.46 7.85
N GLU A 151 -15.09 11.08 8.90
CA GLU A 151 -13.81 11.79 8.91
C GLU A 151 -12.69 10.97 9.57
N SER A 152 -13.00 9.95 10.40
CA SER A 152 -12.01 9.12 11.10
C SER A 152 -12.33 7.62 10.97
N ASN A 153 -11.67 6.94 10.03
CA ASN A 153 -11.98 5.55 9.65
C ASN A 153 -10.75 4.86 9.02
N ILE A 154 -10.93 3.74 8.31
CA ILE A 154 -9.82 3.05 7.62
C ILE A 154 -9.19 3.89 6.50
N MET A 155 -9.93 4.79 5.87
CA MET A 155 -9.39 5.62 4.78
C MET A 155 -8.76 6.91 5.28
N PHE A 156 -9.32 7.53 6.31
CA PHE A 156 -8.94 8.84 6.83
C PHE A 156 -8.39 8.77 8.25
N GLY A 157 -7.42 9.64 8.53
CA GLY A 157 -6.68 9.75 9.78
C GLY A 157 -5.21 9.47 9.63
N GLU A 158 -4.48 9.66 10.72
CA GLU A 158 -3.02 9.51 10.79
C GLU A 158 -2.53 8.21 10.18
N GLY A 159 -1.57 8.28 9.25
CA GLY A 159 -1.00 7.16 8.51
C GLY A 159 -1.80 6.72 7.28
N GLY A 160 -2.99 7.30 7.02
CA GLY A 160 -3.82 6.99 5.86
C GLY A 160 -4.31 5.53 5.81
N ALA A 161 -4.83 5.09 4.67
CA ALA A 161 -5.37 3.75 4.48
C ALA A 161 -4.33 2.62 4.69
N GLY A 162 -3.05 2.91 4.46
CA GLY A 162 -1.95 1.95 4.64
C GLY A 162 -1.85 1.37 6.05
N THR A 163 -2.22 2.14 7.08
CA THR A 163 -2.13 1.74 8.48
C THR A 163 -3.04 0.57 8.86
N PHE A 164 -4.17 0.41 8.18
CA PHE A 164 -5.10 -0.70 8.39
C PHE A 164 -5.07 -1.68 7.21
N SER A 165 -3.86 -2.07 6.80
CA SER A 165 -3.60 -3.02 5.71
C SER A 165 -2.63 -4.12 6.17
N ASP A 166 -2.19 -5.00 5.27
CA ASP A 166 -1.09 -5.94 5.53
C ASP A 166 0.27 -5.21 5.69
N GLY A 167 0.36 -3.94 5.32
CA GLY A 167 1.60 -3.19 5.43
C GLY A 167 2.69 -3.67 4.47
N LYS A 168 2.32 -4.14 3.26
CA LYS A 168 3.29 -4.54 2.23
C LYS A 168 4.14 -3.35 1.80
N LEU A 169 5.44 -3.56 1.79
CA LEU A 169 6.43 -2.56 1.36
C LEU A 169 6.99 -2.85 -0.03
N THR A 170 6.51 -3.90 -0.69
CA THR A 170 6.95 -4.22 -2.06
C THR A 170 6.44 -3.21 -3.06
N THR A 171 7.33 -2.74 -3.92
CA THR A 171 7.00 -1.84 -5.03
C THR A 171 7.64 -2.32 -6.32
N ARG A 172 7.12 -1.86 -7.47
CA ARG A 172 7.69 -2.13 -8.78
C ARG A 172 8.53 -0.96 -9.32
N ILE A 173 8.49 0.18 -8.62
CA ILE A 173 9.29 1.33 -9.03
C ILE A 173 10.77 1.05 -8.78
N LYS A 174 11.60 1.51 -9.71
CA LYS A 174 13.07 1.46 -9.61
C LYS A 174 13.53 2.87 -9.26
N ASP A 175 13.64 3.17 -7.98
CA ASP A 175 14.04 4.47 -7.46
C ASP A 175 14.91 4.24 -6.22
N GLU A 176 16.01 4.94 -6.08
CA GLU A 176 16.93 4.84 -4.94
C GLU A 176 16.28 5.21 -3.60
N ARG A 177 15.24 6.03 -3.63
CA ARG A 177 14.46 6.42 -2.44
C ARG A 177 13.72 5.25 -1.79
N VAL A 178 13.53 4.14 -2.51
CA VAL A 178 12.91 2.92 -1.94
C VAL A 178 13.73 2.42 -0.75
N GLU A 179 15.05 2.29 -0.90
CA GLU A 179 15.94 1.85 0.18
C GLU A 179 15.95 2.88 1.32
N TYR A 180 16.01 4.16 1.00
CA TYR A 180 15.94 5.25 1.98
C TYR A 180 14.65 5.20 2.82
N ILE A 181 13.49 4.95 2.20
CA ILE A 181 12.20 4.80 2.90
C ILE A 181 12.22 3.58 3.84
N LEU A 182 12.75 2.45 3.40
CA LEU A 182 12.86 1.26 4.25
C LEU A 182 13.74 1.53 5.48
N HIS A 183 14.84 2.26 5.33
CA HIS A 183 15.67 2.68 6.45
C HIS A 183 14.94 3.63 7.41
N ILE A 184 14.15 4.59 6.90
CA ILE A 184 13.33 5.46 7.76
C ILE A 184 12.30 4.63 8.53
N LEU A 185 11.58 3.72 7.87
CA LEU A 185 10.59 2.87 8.55
C LEU A 185 11.25 2.03 9.65
N ASN A 186 12.43 1.47 9.39
CA ASN A 186 13.21 0.72 10.38
C ASN A 186 13.67 1.62 11.54
N GLN A 187 14.21 2.79 11.26
CA GLN A 187 14.61 3.79 12.26
C GLN A 187 13.46 4.15 13.21
N PHE A 188 12.24 4.19 12.71
CA PHE A 188 11.05 4.54 13.50
C PHE A 188 10.28 3.34 14.06
N GLY A 189 10.85 2.14 14.01
CA GLY A 189 10.36 0.98 14.77
C GLY A 189 9.87 -0.20 13.95
N ALA A 190 10.06 -0.22 12.62
CA ALA A 190 9.89 -1.44 11.85
C ALA A 190 11.07 -2.40 12.11
N ASP A 191 10.79 -3.71 12.10
CA ASP A 191 11.79 -4.75 12.30
C ASP A 191 12.88 -4.73 11.21
N ASP A 192 14.10 -5.14 11.56
CA ASP A 192 15.26 -5.18 10.63
C ASP A 192 14.99 -6.02 9.37
N SER A 193 14.06 -6.96 9.43
CA SER A 193 13.68 -7.79 8.29
C SER A 193 13.19 -6.96 7.10
N VAL A 194 12.64 -5.75 7.31
CA VAL A 194 12.20 -4.87 6.22
C VAL A 194 13.34 -4.43 5.31
N LEU A 195 14.57 -4.42 5.82
CA LEU A 195 15.78 -4.05 5.07
C LEU A 195 16.32 -5.18 4.21
N VAL A 196 16.04 -6.44 4.58
CA VAL A 196 16.67 -7.60 3.93
C VAL A 196 15.68 -8.52 3.21
N GLN A 197 14.41 -8.56 3.60
CA GLN A 197 13.41 -9.40 2.95
C GLN A 197 13.07 -8.89 1.54
N ALA A 198 13.03 -9.78 0.56
CA ALA A 198 12.63 -9.44 -0.81
C ALA A 198 11.15 -9.02 -0.93
N LYS A 199 10.33 -9.45 0.03
CA LYS A 199 8.92 -9.08 0.17
C LYS A 199 8.65 -8.59 1.60
N PRO A 200 9.17 -7.41 1.97
CA PRO A 200 9.00 -6.89 3.31
C PRO A 200 7.55 -6.48 3.58
N HIS A 201 7.12 -6.66 4.82
CA HIS A 201 5.85 -6.16 5.34
C HIS A 201 6.02 -5.71 6.80
N ILE A 202 5.16 -4.81 7.25
CA ILE A 202 5.20 -4.30 8.63
C ILE A 202 4.06 -4.89 9.47
N GLY A 203 2.86 -5.01 8.92
CA GLY A 203 1.63 -5.32 9.65
C GLY A 203 0.98 -4.07 10.25
N THR A 204 -0.34 -4.15 10.43
CA THR A 204 -1.13 -2.99 10.90
C THR A 204 -0.78 -2.54 12.32
N ASP A 205 -0.41 -3.46 13.20
CA ASP A 205 -0.03 -3.21 14.60
C ASP A 205 1.26 -2.40 14.73
N VAL A 206 2.32 -2.84 14.05
CA VAL A 206 3.63 -2.18 14.09
C VAL A 206 3.59 -0.84 13.34
N LEU A 207 2.90 -0.78 12.20
CA LEU A 207 2.83 0.43 11.37
C LEU A 207 2.20 1.62 12.12
N ARG A 208 1.25 1.38 13.03
CA ARG A 208 0.67 2.42 13.91
C ARG A 208 1.74 3.12 14.74
N THR A 209 2.67 2.36 15.33
CA THR A 209 3.79 2.92 16.12
C THR A 209 4.77 3.68 15.23
N VAL A 210 5.14 3.12 14.08
CA VAL A 210 6.06 3.75 13.12
C VAL A 210 5.54 5.12 12.67
N VAL A 211 4.26 5.20 12.32
CA VAL A 211 3.61 6.45 11.87
C VAL A 211 3.63 7.51 12.97
N LYS A 212 3.31 7.15 14.22
CA LYS A 212 3.38 8.07 15.36
C LYS A 212 4.80 8.60 15.58
N ASN A 213 5.79 7.73 15.52
CA ASN A 213 7.19 8.11 15.70
C ASN A 213 7.67 9.06 14.59
N ILE A 214 7.25 8.86 13.33
CA ILE A 214 7.55 9.80 12.23
C ILE A 214 6.89 11.16 12.48
N ARG A 215 5.62 11.21 12.91
CA ARG A 215 4.95 12.46 13.29
C ARG A 215 5.69 13.20 14.39
N ASP A 216 6.05 12.48 15.46
CA ASP A 216 6.72 13.08 16.61
C ASP A 216 8.10 13.66 16.22
N GLU A 217 8.78 13.02 15.26
CA GLU A 217 10.02 13.53 14.70
C GLU A 217 9.79 14.77 13.83
N ILE A 218 8.73 14.83 13.01
CA ILE A 218 8.35 16.04 12.26
C ILE A 218 8.17 17.22 13.22
N ILE A 219 7.44 17.01 14.33
CA ILE A 219 7.20 18.03 15.35
C ILE A 219 8.52 18.43 16.04
N ARG A 220 9.35 17.46 16.41
CA ARG A 220 10.68 17.72 17.03
C ARG A 220 11.59 18.57 16.13
N LEU A 221 11.49 18.41 14.82
CA LEU A 221 12.23 19.17 13.82
C LEU A 221 11.60 20.55 13.50
N GLY A 222 10.52 20.93 14.18
CA GLY A 222 9.88 22.24 14.08
C GLY A 222 8.69 22.32 13.13
N GLY A 223 8.27 21.20 12.51
CA GLY A 223 7.02 21.13 11.75
C GLY A 223 5.80 21.13 12.68
N THR A 224 4.63 21.42 12.14
CA THR A 224 3.35 21.33 12.84
C THR A 224 2.47 20.26 12.23
N VAL A 225 1.70 19.54 13.07
CA VAL A 225 0.76 18.51 12.61
C VAL A 225 -0.60 18.76 13.24
N GLU A 226 -1.60 18.99 12.39
CA GLU A 226 -2.95 19.34 12.79
C GLU A 226 -3.95 18.31 12.29
N PHE A 227 -4.58 17.62 13.24
CA PHE A 227 -5.63 16.63 12.98
C PHE A 227 -7.01 17.27 13.00
N ASN A 228 -8.02 16.53 12.52
CA ASN A 228 -9.40 16.98 12.41
C ASN A 228 -9.49 18.33 11.66
N THR A 229 -8.65 18.47 10.63
CA THR A 229 -8.52 19.67 9.81
C THR A 229 -8.65 19.26 8.35
N LYS A 230 -9.79 19.57 7.75
CA LYS A 230 -10.18 19.14 6.40
C LYS A 230 -9.94 20.23 5.39
N LEU A 231 -9.27 19.93 4.29
CA LEU A 231 -9.19 20.80 3.13
C LEU A 231 -10.57 20.93 2.47
N ILE A 232 -11.07 22.15 2.33
CA ILE A 232 -12.37 22.47 1.71
C ILE A 232 -12.27 23.43 0.52
N GLY A 233 -11.12 24.09 0.30
CA GLY A 233 -10.92 25.00 -0.82
C GLY A 233 -9.44 25.28 -1.09
N ILE A 234 -9.15 25.72 -2.32
CA ILE A 234 -7.83 26.17 -2.77
C ILE A 234 -8.03 27.48 -3.52
N ALA A 235 -7.22 28.49 -3.19
CA ALA A 235 -7.20 29.75 -3.92
C ALA A 235 -5.87 29.93 -4.66
N SER A 236 -5.95 30.50 -5.85
CA SER A 236 -4.80 30.84 -6.68
C SER A 236 -4.91 32.24 -7.25
N GLN A 237 -3.78 32.86 -7.56
CA GLN A 237 -3.70 34.10 -8.30
C GLN A 237 -2.64 33.92 -9.39
N ASP A 238 -2.96 34.33 -10.62
CA ASP A 238 -2.08 34.17 -11.80
C ASP A 238 -1.56 32.73 -11.95
N SER A 239 -2.45 31.75 -11.75
CA SER A 239 -2.13 30.31 -11.77
C SER A 239 -1.13 29.85 -10.70
N HIS A 240 -0.85 30.63 -9.66
CA HIS A 240 -0.05 30.23 -8.50
C HIS A 240 -0.96 30.05 -7.29
N ILE A 241 -0.72 28.99 -6.50
CA ILE A 241 -1.41 28.81 -5.23
C ILE A 241 -1.07 29.95 -4.27
N THR A 242 -2.07 30.48 -3.58
CA THR A 242 -1.88 31.56 -2.58
C THR A 242 -2.38 31.15 -1.20
N SER A 243 -3.35 30.27 -1.12
CA SER A 243 -3.90 29.80 0.14
C SER A 243 -4.70 28.53 -0.05
N ILE A 244 -4.91 27.83 1.05
CA ILE A 244 -5.94 26.79 1.19
C ILE A 244 -7.02 27.27 2.16
N GLU A 245 -8.22 26.70 2.04
CA GLU A 245 -9.31 26.83 3.00
C GLU A 245 -9.52 25.51 3.71
N VAL A 246 -9.64 25.56 5.02
CA VAL A 246 -9.81 24.39 5.86
C VAL A 246 -11.02 24.50 6.77
N GLU A 247 -11.64 23.36 7.06
CA GLU A 247 -12.66 23.21 8.09
C GLU A 247 -12.06 22.50 9.30
N ARG A 248 -12.18 23.13 10.48
CA ARG A 248 -11.78 22.57 11.76
C ARG A 248 -12.90 21.69 12.34
N GLN A 249 -12.57 20.80 13.26
CA GLN A 249 -13.56 19.93 13.96
C GLN A 249 -14.74 20.72 14.57
N THR A 250 -14.50 21.98 14.92
CA THR A 250 -15.55 22.86 15.48
C THR A 250 -16.50 23.43 14.43
N GLY A 251 -16.31 23.13 13.14
CA GLY A 251 -17.00 23.75 12.02
C GLY A 251 -16.47 25.14 11.66
N LEU A 252 -15.37 25.58 12.26
CA LEU A 252 -14.71 26.83 11.92
C LEU A 252 -13.99 26.69 10.58
N HIS A 253 -14.26 27.60 9.65
CA HIS A 253 -13.53 27.75 8.40
C HIS A 253 -12.38 28.74 8.60
N GLU A 254 -11.21 28.36 8.10
CA GLU A 254 -9.99 29.16 8.21
C GLU A 254 -9.26 29.16 6.87
N ARG A 255 -8.67 30.31 6.54
CA ARG A 255 -7.82 30.48 5.38
C ARG A 255 -6.36 30.47 5.82
N ILE A 256 -5.58 29.53 5.25
CA ILE A 256 -4.14 29.38 5.50
C ILE A 256 -3.39 29.83 4.26
N LEU A 257 -2.58 30.88 4.38
CA LEU A 257 -1.71 31.34 3.30
C LEU A 257 -0.57 30.34 3.10
N CYS A 258 -0.24 30.02 1.85
CA CYS A 258 0.85 29.14 1.53
C CYS A 258 1.48 29.48 0.19
N SER A 259 2.79 29.31 0.08
CA SER A 259 3.54 29.47 -1.17
C SER A 259 3.66 28.16 -1.94
N SER A 260 3.47 27.03 -1.27
CA SER A 260 3.48 25.69 -1.83
C SER A 260 2.58 24.76 -1.03
N CYS A 261 1.90 23.86 -1.72
CA CYS A 261 1.02 22.86 -1.11
C CYS A 261 1.27 21.47 -1.70
N VAL A 262 1.67 20.52 -0.85
CA VAL A 262 1.74 19.09 -1.21
C VAL A 262 0.37 18.47 -0.97
N LEU A 263 -0.32 18.05 -2.04
CA LEU A 263 -1.67 17.52 -2.01
C LEU A 263 -1.67 15.99 -1.97
N ALA A 264 -1.70 15.41 -0.76
CA ALA A 264 -1.58 13.96 -0.49
C ALA A 264 -2.89 13.34 0.04
N ILE A 265 -4.03 13.70 -0.55
CA ILE A 265 -5.40 13.45 -0.05
C ILE A 265 -5.84 11.97 0.02
N GLY A 266 -5.12 11.05 -0.63
CA GLY A 266 -5.54 9.65 -0.77
C GLY A 266 -6.74 9.48 -1.72
N GLN A 267 -7.01 8.23 -2.13
CA GLN A 267 -8.08 7.95 -3.11
C GLN A 267 -9.51 8.02 -2.54
N GLY A 268 -9.65 8.08 -1.21
CA GLY A 268 -10.95 8.10 -0.54
C GLY A 268 -11.61 9.47 -0.44
N ALA A 269 -10.87 10.56 -0.68
CA ALA A 269 -11.32 11.94 -0.46
C ALA A 269 -12.22 12.45 -1.62
N ARG A 270 -13.41 11.88 -1.73
CA ARG A 270 -14.34 12.15 -2.86
C ARG A 270 -14.81 13.58 -2.91
N ASP A 271 -15.18 14.12 -1.77
CA ASP A 271 -15.54 15.54 -1.61
C ASP A 271 -14.41 16.49 -2.04
N THR A 272 -13.17 16.13 -1.73
CA THR A 272 -12.01 16.89 -2.19
C THR A 272 -11.84 16.81 -3.71
N TYR A 273 -12.07 15.65 -4.36
CA TYR A 273 -12.05 15.58 -5.83
C TYR A 273 -13.16 16.44 -6.48
N GLU A 274 -14.35 16.47 -5.88
CA GLU A 274 -15.44 17.33 -6.34
C GLU A 274 -15.01 18.80 -6.25
N MET A 275 -14.51 19.26 -5.12
CA MET A 275 -13.98 20.60 -4.92
C MET A 275 -12.87 20.94 -5.92
N LEU A 276 -11.89 20.03 -6.13
CA LEU A 276 -10.81 20.24 -7.10
C LEU A 276 -11.33 20.35 -8.54
N HIS A 277 -12.36 19.60 -8.88
CA HIS A 277 -13.00 19.69 -10.19
C HIS A 277 -13.73 21.04 -10.38
N GLU A 278 -14.45 21.48 -9.36
CA GLU A 278 -15.15 22.77 -9.34
C GLU A 278 -14.20 23.96 -9.41
N THR A 279 -13.00 23.86 -8.80
CA THR A 279 -11.95 24.88 -8.92
C THR A 279 -11.24 24.88 -10.28
N GLY A 280 -11.63 23.98 -11.20
CA GLY A 280 -11.07 23.90 -12.55
C GLY A 280 -9.71 23.22 -12.61
N LEU A 281 -9.29 22.46 -11.59
CA LEU A 281 -8.05 21.70 -11.64
C LEU A 281 -8.12 20.62 -12.72
N ALA A 282 -7.02 20.42 -13.45
CA ALA A 282 -6.97 19.46 -14.54
C ALA A 282 -7.00 18.02 -14.02
N LEU A 283 -8.12 17.32 -14.22
CA LEU A 283 -8.36 15.94 -13.82
C LEU A 283 -8.59 15.05 -15.04
N SER A 284 -8.28 13.77 -14.90
CA SER A 284 -8.63 12.75 -15.90
C SER A 284 -9.14 11.47 -15.25
N PRO A 285 -10.05 10.73 -15.93
CA PRO A 285 -10.49 9.43 -15.44
C PRO A 285 -9.36 8.41 -15.55
N LYS A 286 -9.36 7.41 -14.65
CA LYS A 286 -8.33 6.38 -14.60
C LYS A 286 -8.98 5.00 -14.43
N SER A 287 -8.43 3.99 -15.11
CA SER A 287 -8.83 2.59 -14.92
C SER A 287 -8.50 2.09 -13.52
N PHE A 288 -9.34 1.22 -13.00
CA PHE A 288 -9.17 0.52 -11.73
C PHE A 288 -9.71 -0.92 -11.83
N ALA A 289 -9.95 -1.60 -10.74
CA ALA A 289 -10.58 -2.91 -10.75
C ALA A 289 -11.62 -3.02 -9.64
N VAL A 290 -12.64 -3.82 -9.86
CA VAL A 290 -13.76 -4.05 -8.94
C VAL A 290 -13.97 -5.55 -8.77
N GLY A 291 -14.33 -5.97 -7.56
CA GLY A 291 -14.64 -7.37 -7.31
C GLY A 291 -15.08 -7.65 -5.88
N VAL A 292 -14.58 -8.73 -5.35
CA VAL A 292 -14.95 -9.27 -4.05
C VAL A 292 -13.72 -9.65 -3.24
N ARG A 293 -13.87 -9.78 -1.93
CA ARG A 293 -12.84 -10.33 -1.04
C ARG A 293 -13.15 -11.80 -0.77
N ILE A 294 -12.21 -12.70 -1.09
CA ILE A 294 -12.34 -14.15 -0.85
C ILE A 294 -11.52 -14.56 0.36
N GLU A 295 -12.05 -15.46 1.18
CA GLU A 295 -11.38 -16.03 2.35
C GLU A 295 -11.26 -17.54 2.23
N HIS A 296 -10.06 -18.05 2.53
CA HIS A 296 -9.73 -19.47 2.62
C HIS A 296 -9.04 -19.78 3.94
N PRO A 297 -9.04 -21.03 4.44
CA PRO A 297 -8.13 -21.42 5.51
C PRO A 297 -6.67 -21.12 5.12
N GLN A 298 -5.89 -20.45 5.99
CA GLN A 298 -4.49 -20.18 5.70
C GLN A 298 -3.68 -21.48 5.50
N GLU A 299 -4.05 -22.55 6.21
CA GLU A 299 -3.44 -23.86 6.05
C GLU A 299 -3.53 -24.40 4.61
N LEU A 300 -4.69 -24.24 3.95
CA LEU A 300 -4.86 -24.64 2.55
C LEU A 300 -3.84 -23.93 1.65
N ILE A 301 -3.62 -22.64 1.88
CA ILE A 301 -2.67 -21.86 1.11
C ILE A 301 -1.23 -22.28 1.45
N ASN A 302 -0.90 -22.47 2.73
CA ASN A 302 0.43 -22.96 3.17
C ASN A 302 0.74 -24.31 2.50
N ARG A 303 -0.19 -25.26 2.55
CA ARG A 303 -0.04 -26.57 1.92
C ARG A 303 0.12 -26.49 0.41
N SER A 304 -0.67 -25.60 -0.22
CA SER A 304 -0.57 -25.37 -1.66
C SER A 304 0.77 -24.78 -2.10
N GLN A 305 1.37 -23.91 -1.30
CA GLN A 305 2.61 -23.21 -1.66
C GLN A 305 3.86 -23.97 -1.20
N TYR A 306 3.82 -24.60 -0.03
CA TYR A 306 4.99 -25.16 0.64
C TYR A 306 5.01 -26.71 0.71
N GLY A 307 3.89 -27.38 0.38
CA GLY A 307 3.81 -28.84 0.44
C GLY A 307 4.11 -29.38 1.85
N GLU A 308 5.04 -30.33 1.96
CA GLU A 308 5.44 -30.95 3.23
C GLU A 308 6.20 -29.98 4.18
N PHE A 309 6.73 -28.88 3.67
CA PHE A 309 7.43 -27.87 4.47
C PHE A 309 6.49 -26.84 5.11
N MET A 310 5.17 -26.98 4.99
CA MET A 310 4.22 -25.94 5.41
C MET A 310 4.33 -25.53 6.88
N ASP A 311 4.81 -26.41 7.76
CA ASP A 311 4.98 -26.18 9.20
C ASP A 311 6.43 -25.83 9.58
N HIS A 312 7.30 -25.61 8.58
CA HIS A 312 8.70 -25.31 8.86
C HIS A 312 8.85 -23.92 9.52
N PRO A 313 9.55 -23.78 10.67
CA PRO A 313 9.57 -22.56 11.50
C PRO A 313 10.16 -21.32 10.81
N ARG A 314 10.93 -21.51 9.74
CA ARG A 314 11.49 -20.41 8.94
C ARG A 314 10.52 -19.90 7.85
N LEU A 315 9.37 -20.52 7.67
CA LEU A 315 8.35 -20.07 6.71
C LEU A 315 7.30 -19.25 7.42
N SER A 316 7.01 -18.09 6.86
CA SER A 316 5.86 -17.29 7.23
C SER A 316 4.59 -17.81 6.52
N ALA A 317 3.42 -17.30 6.90
CA ALA A 317 2.17 -17.58 6.22
C ALA A 317 2.29 -17.35 4.71
N ALA A 318 1.88 -18.35 3.93
CA ALA A 318 2.07 -18.34 2.47
C ALA A 318 1.22 -17.30 1.77
N GLU A 319 1.81 -16.69 0.76
CA GLU A 319 1.14 -15.76 -0.16
C GLU A 319 0.86 -16.44 -1.50
N TYR A 320 -0.16 -15.95 -2.21
CA TYR A 320 -0.39 -16.33 -3.59
C TYR A 320 -0.65 -15.12 -4.50
N ARG A 321 -0.45 -15.34 -5.78
CA ARG A 321 -0.90 -14.44 -6.84
C ARG A 321 -1.46 -15.30 -7.96
N VAL A 322 -2.70 -15.02 -8.34
CA VAL A 322 -3.40 -15.68 -9.45
C VAL A 322 -3.90 -14.63 -10.43
N ALA A 323 -3.93 -14.99 -11.70
CA ALA A 323 -4.46 -14.14 -12.77
C ALA A 323 -5.03 -15.02 -13.89
N SER A 324 -6.08 -14.52 -14.53
CA SER A 324 -6.70 -15.10 -15.71
C SER A 324 -7.29 -13.98 -16.60
N ARG A 325 -7.88 -14.38 -17.72
CA ARG A 325 -8.68 -13.51 -18.57
C ARG A 325 -10.06 -14.08 -18.75
N SER A 326 -11.07 -13.22 -18.75
CA SER A 326 -12.47 -13.50 -19.06
C SER A 326 -12.98 -12.40 -19.98
N GLN A 327 -13.54 -12.73 -21.13
CA GLN A 327 -14.12 -11.76 -22.09
C GLN A 327 -13.25 -10.53 -22.35
N ASN A 328 -11.94 -10.73 -22.60
CA ASN A 328 -10.93 -9.68 -22.79
C ASN A 328 -10.59 -8.84 -21.56
N ARG A 329 -11.15 -9.12 -20.38
CA ARG A 329 -10.84 -8.44 -19.11
C ARG A 329 -9.86 -9.24 -18.27
N GLY A 330 -8.95 -8.55 -17.58
CA GLY A 330 -8.12 -9.18 -16.57
C GLY A 330 -8.91 -9.51 -15.33
N VAL A 331 -8.76 -10.76 -14.83
CA VAL A 331 -9.28 -11.20 -13.51
C VAL A 331 -8.08 -11.64 -12.71
N TYR A 332 -7.88 -11.07 -11.50
CA TYR A 332 -6.67 -11.34 -10.73
C TYR A 332 -6.84 -11.14 -9.23
N SER A 333 -5.94 -11.77 -8.47
CA SER A 333 -5.83 -11.51 -7.03
C SER A 333 -5.13 -10.16 -6.78
N PHE A 334 -5.66 -9.39 -5.85
CA PHE A 334 -5.09 -8.10 -5.45
C PHE A 334 -5.04 -8.01 -3.92
N CYS A 335 -3.99 -7.38 -3.39
CA CYS A 335 -3.80 -7.17 -1.96
C CYS A 335 -4.13 -8.43 -1.10
N MET A 336 -3.51 -9.58 -1.44
CA MET A 336 -3.64 -10.80 -0.66
C MET A 336 -3.01 -10.60 0.72
N CYS A 337 -3.76 -10.93 1.78
CA CYS A 337 -3.40 -10.77 3.18
C CYS A 337 -3.29 -12.15 3.85
N PRO A 338 -2.08 -12.69 4.01
CA PRO A 338 -1.88 -13.97 4.70
C PRO A 338 -2.22 -13.86 6.18
N GLY A 339 -2.84 -14.89 6.75
CA GLY A 339 -3.23 -14.92 8.16
C GLY A 339 -3.95 -13.64 8.58
N GLY A 340 -4.85 -13.13 7.72
CA GLY A 340 -5.43 -11.82 7.84
C GLY A 340 -6.94 -11.81 7.98
N TYR A 341 -7.50 -10.62 7.94
CA TYR A 341 -8.90 -10.33 8.19
C TYR A 341 -9.48 -9.48 7.06
N VAL A 342 -10.72 -9.76 6.68
CA VAL A 342 -11.50 -8.84 5.84
C VAL A 342 -12.05 -7.73 6.71
N VAL A 343 -11.93 -6.49 6.26
CA VAL A 343 -12.27 -5.30 7.04
C VAL A 343 -13.26 -4.39 6.32
N ALA A 344 -14.11 -3.70 7.11
CA ALA A 344 -15.01 -2.68 6.60
C ALA A 344 -14.23 -1.38 6.33
N SER A 345 -14.01 -1.08 5.04
CA SER A 345 -13.24 0.08 4.57
C SER A 345 -14.12 1.23 4.09
N SER A 346 -15.36 1.29 4.58
CA SER A 346 -16.30 2.37 4.28
C SER A 346 -15.80 3.70 4.84
N SER A 347 -16.03 4.78 4.08
CA SER A 347 -15.75 6.16 4.50
C SER A 347 -16.90 7.11 4.16
N GLY A 348 -17.90 6.65 3.40
CA GLY A 348 -19.10 7.39 3.05
C GLY A 348 -20.35 6.82 3.72
N VAL A 349 -21.33 7.70 3.93
CA VAL A 349 -22.63 7.33 4.49
C VAL A 349 -23.36 6.40 3.52
N SER A 350 -23.91 5.29 4.04
CA SER A 350 -24.65 4.31 3.25
C SER A 350 -23.84 3.67 2.12
N GLU A 351 -22.57 3.44 2.33
CA GLU A 351 -21.64 2.78 1.39
C GLU A 351 -20.92 1.62 2.10
N VAL A 352 -20.91 0.42 1.51
CA VAL A 352 -20.16 -0.73 2.01
C VAL A 352 -18.97 -0.99 1.10
N VAL A 353 -17.79 -1.06 1.69
CA VAL A 353 -16.53 -1.38 0.99
C VAL A 353 -15.76 -2.38 1.82
N THR A 354 -15.25 -3.42 1.17
CA THR A 354 -14.36 -4.41 1.78
C THR A 354 -12.91 -4.13 1.44
N ASN A 355 -12.01 -4.45 2.36
CA ASN A 355 -10.57 -4.51 2.14
C ASN A 355 -9.98 -5.62 3.03
N GLY A 356 -8.67 -5.80 3.04
CA GLY A 356 -8.00 -6.77 3.90
C GLY A 356 -6.87 -6.16 4.69
N MET A 357 -6.62 -6.70 5.88
CA MET A 357 -5.46 -6.37 6.70
C MET A 357 -4.85 -7.63 7.31
N SER A 358 -3.59 -7.53 7.74
CA SER A 358 -2.93 -8.52 8.59
C SER A 358 -2.15 -7.84 9.69
N TYR A 359 -2.02 -8.52 10.83
CA TYR A 359 -1.02 -8.17 11.84
C TYR A 359 0.37 -8.58 11.37
N HIS A 360 1.42 -8.08 12.02
CA HIS A 360 2.80 -8.44 11.71
C HIS A 360 3.03 -9.95 11.73
N ALA A 361 2.49 -10.63 12.72
CA ALA A 361 2.64 -12.08 12.89
C ALA A 361 1.92 -12.92 11.83
N ARG A 362 0.96 -12.36 11.08
CA ARG A 362 0.18 -13.08 10.04
C ARG A 362 -0.36 -14.44 10.50
N ASN A 363 -0.82 -14.51 11.75
CA ASN A 363 -1.23 -15.74 12.44
C ASN A 363 -2.76 -15.95 12.50
N GLY A 364 -3.53 -15.19 11.74
CA GLY A 364 -4.96 -15.40 11.60
C GLY A 364 -5.28 -16.73 10.90
N LYS A 365 -6.46 -17.28 11.17
CA LYS A 365 -6.90 -18.58 10.63
C LYS A 365 -7.13 -18.54 9.12
N ASN A 366 -7.51 -17.37 8.58
CA ASN A 366 -7.84 -17.20 7.18
C ASN A 366 -6.73 -16.46 6.43
N ALA A 367 -6.52 -16.87 5.19
CA ALA A 367 -5.92 -16.06 4.14
C ALA A 367 -7.05 -15.33 3.40
N ASN A 368 -6.89 -14.05 3.10
CA ASN A 368 -7.87 -13.35 2.26
C ASN A 368 -7.20 -12.58 1.13
N SER A 369 -7.95 -12.38 0.04
CA SER A 369 -7.50 -11.60 -1.12
C SER A 369 -8.69 -10.97 -1.82
N ALA A 370 -8.52 -9.78 -2.37
CA ALA A 370 -9.42 -9.32 -3.40
C ALA A 370 -9.27 -10.18 -4.65
N ILE A 371 -10.38 -10.53 -5.28
CA ILE A 371 -10.45 -11.06 -6.64
C ILE A 371 -11.23 -10.04 -7.45
N VAL A 372 -10.54 -9.43 -8.41
CA VAL A 372 -11.04 -8.23 -9.07
C VAL A 372 -10.97 -8.36 -10.59
N VAL A 373 -11.87 -7.63 -11.25
CA VAL A 373 -12.01 -7.51 -12.70
C VAL A 373 -11.61 -6.11 -13.11
N SER A 374 -10.81 -5.99 -14.15
CA SER A 374 -10.39 -4.68 -14.69
C SER A 374 -11.59 -3.90 -15.23
N VAL A 375 -11.65 -2.61 -14.86
CA VAL A 375 -12.66 -1.64 -15.29
C VAL A 375 -11.95 -0.44 -15.90
N SER A 376 -12.45 0.05 -17.03
CA SER A 376 -11.90 1.17 -17.80
C SER A 376 -12.86 2.34 -17.85
N PRO A 377 -12.43 3.53 -18.28
CA PRO A 377 -13.33 4.68 -18.49
C PRO A 377 -14.51 4.38 -19.41
N ASP A 378 -14.40 3.45 -20.36
CA ASP A 378 -15.50 3.05 -21.24
C ASP A 378 -16.66 2.34 -20.50
N ASP A 379 -16.42 1.85 -19.29
CA ASP A 379 -17.42 1.21 -18.45
C ASP A 379 -18.23 2.22 -17.61
N PHE A 380 -17.78 3.46 -17.51
CA PHE A 380 -18.44 4.50 -16.71
C PHE A 380 -19.43 5.28 -17.55
N LYS A 381 -20.56 5.64 -16.98
CA LYS A 381 -21.49 6.56 -17.62
C LYS A 381 -21.02 8.00 -17.42
N GLY A 382 -21.05 8.81 -18.51
CA GLY A 382 -20.74 10.23 -18.47
C GLY A 382 -19.30 10.58 -18.88
N ASN A 383 -19.07 11.87 -19.14
CA ASN A 383 -17.81 12.41 -19.64
C ASN A 383 -17.01 13.17 -18.57
N SER A 384 -17.47 13.17 -17.31
CA SER A 384 -16.76 13.82 -16.22
C SER A 384 -15.49 13.03 -15.85
N PRO A 385 -14.38 13.68 -15.51
CA PRO A 385 -13.20 13.00 -14.97
C PRO A 385 -13.49 12.23 -13.67
N LEU A 386 -14.61 12.55 -12.98
CA LEU A 386 -15.09 11.91 -11.76
C LEU A 386 -16.01 10.70 -12.01
N SER A 387 -16.35 10.38 -13.27
CA SER A 387 -17.30 9.30 -13.58
C SER A 387 -16.92 7.95 -12.97
N GLY A 388 -15.62 7.62 -12.91
CA GLY A 388 -15.14 6.40 -12.25
C GLY A 388 -15.37 6.40 -10.74
N MET A 389 -15.26 7.56 -10.08
CA MET A 389 -15.55 7.74 -8.66
C MET A 389 -17.05 7.51 -8.38
N TYR A 390 -17.92 8.09 -9.18
CA TYR A 390 -19.37 7.88 -9.06
C TYR A 390 -19.79 6.44 -9.37
N TYR A 391 -19.08 5.79 -10.29
CA TYR A 391 -19.28 4.36 -10.56
C TYR A 391 -18.96 3.50 -9.34
N GLN A 392 -17.82 3.73 -8.67
CA GLN A 392 -17.49 3.06 -7.40
C GLN A 392 -18.58 3.30 -6.35
N GLN A 393 -19.01 4.55 -6.19
CA GLN A 393 -20.01 4.95 -5.22
C GLN A 393 -21.35 4.24 -5.43
N ALA A 394 -21.79 4.13 -6.68
CA ALA A 394 -23.03 3.42 -7.00
C ALA A 394 -22.99 1.95 -6.58
N LEU A 395 -21.87 1.26 -6.80
CA LEU A 395 -21.67 -0.12 -6.39
C LEU A 395 -21.62 -0.28 -4.86
N GLU A 396 -20.95 0.63 -4.17
CA GLU A 396 -20.83 0.64 -2.71
C GLU A 396 -22.18 0.88 -2.01
N ARG A 397 -23.01 1.76 -2.58
CA ARG A 397 -24.40 2.00 -2.13
C ARG A 397 -25.28 0.79 -2.39
N GLN A 398 -25.14 0.15 -3.54
CA GLN A 398 -25.88 -1.08 -3.83
C GLN A 398 -25.49 -2.20 -2.85
N ALA A 399 -24.21 -2.34 -2.53
CA ALA A 399 -23.75 -3.28 -1.52
C ALA A 399 -24.32 -2.95 -0.12
N PHE A 400 -24.40 -1.69 0.27
CA PHE A 400 -25.03 -1.27 1.53
C PHE A 400 -26.51 -1.66 1.59
N LEU A 401 -27.26 -1.43 0.50
CA LEU A 401 -28.68 -1.82 0.42
C LEU A 401 -28.85 -3.33 0.53
N LEU A 402 -28.02 -4.10 -0.19
CA LEU A 402 -28.06 -5.54 -0.22
C LEU A 402 -27.59 -6.17 1.11
N GLY A 403 -26.67 -5.50 1.83
CA GLY A 403 -26.17 -5.90 3.15
C GLY A 403 -27.14 -5.67 4.31
N GLY A 404 -28.32 -5.06 4.06
CA GLY A 404 -29.34 -4.82 5.10
C GLY A 404 -29.32 -3.41 5.70
N ARG A 405 -28.63 -2.45 5.08
CA ARG A 405 -28.59 -1.00 5.46
C ARG A 405 -27.99 -0.74 6.84
N ASN A 406 -27.07 -1.57 7.30
CA ASN A 406 -26.43 -1.49 8.61
C ASN A 406 -24.92 -1.72 8.59
N TYR A 407 -24.28 -1.50 7.42
CA TYR A 407 -22.87 -1.78 7.15
C TYR A 407 -22.46 -3.26 7.25
N PHE A 408 -23.41 -4.19 7.34
CA PHE A 408 -23.11 -5.59 7.09
C PHE A 408 -22.77 -5.77 5.62
N ALA A 409 -21.74 -6.57 5.34
CA ALA A 409 -21.34 -6.78 3.97
C ALA A 409 -22.17 -7.90 3.31
N PRO A 410 -22.62 -7.72 2.06
CA PRO A 410 -23.15 -8.81 1.26
C PRO A 410 -22.13 -9.96 1.19
N CYS A 411 -22.57 -11.17 1.49
CA CYS A 411 -21.72 -12.34 1.59
C CYS A 411 -22.35 -13.55 0.89
N SER A 412 -21.50 -14.38 0.32
CA SER A 412 -21.87 -15.67 -0.25
C SER A 412 -20.75 -16.68 0.00
N THR A 413 -21.00 -17.94 -0.28
CA THR A 413 -19.93 -18.93 -0.42
C THR A 413 -19.57 -19.12 -1.89
N VAL A 414 -18.36 -19.59 -2.16
CA VAL A 414 -17.92 -19.92 -3.53
C VAL A 414 -18.87 -20.91 -4.18
N GLY A 415 -19.29 -21.97 -3.46
CA GLY A 415 -20.24 -22.93 -3.96
C GLY A 415 -21.57 -22.33 -4.40
N SER A 416 -22.13 -21.41 -3.61
CA SER A 416 -23.36 -20.70 -3.98
C SER A 416 -23.14 -19.74 -5.16
N PHE A 417 -22.08 -18.99 -5.15
CA PHE A 417 -21.74 -18.04 -6.22
C PHE A 417 -21.50 -18.72 -7.57
N LEU A 418 -20.92 -19.95 -7.56
CA LEU A 418 -20.74 -20.78 -8.75
C LEU A 418 -22.01 -21.60 -9.14
N GLY A 419 -23.09 -21.49 -8.37
CA GLY A 419 -24.38 -22.11 -8.68
C GLY A 419 -24.54 -23.55 -8.19
N SER A 420 -23.68 -24.05 -7.31
CA SER A 420 -23.70 -25.46 -6.86
C SER A 420 -24.50 -25.71 -5.59
N LYS A 421 -24.78 -24.69 -4.76
CA LYS A 421 -25.49 -24.84 -3.47
C LYS A 421 -26.19 -23.54 -3.04
N THR A 422 -27.14 -23.66 -2.12
CA THR A 422 -27.67 -22.49 -1.38
C THR A 422 -26.60 -21.95 -0.44
N ALA A 423 -26.54 -20.62 -0.29
CA ALA A 423 -25.55 -19.97 0.58
C ALA A 423 -25.77 -20.36 2.04
N SER A 424 -24.78 -21.00 2.65
CA SER A 424 -24.70 -21.28 4.08
C SER A 424 -23.24 -21.25 4.49
N ILE A 425 -22.93 -20.66 5.65
CA ILE A 425 -21.57 -20.65 6.18
C ILE A 425 -21.20 -22.08 6.58
N GLY A 426 -20.10 -22.56 6.02
CA GLY A 426 -19.53 -23.87 6.28
C GLY A 426 -18.30 -23.81 7.19
N SER A 427 -17.23 -24.49 6.79
CA SER A 427 -15.99 -24.61 7.56
C SER A 427 -15.16 -23.32 7.63
N VAL A 428 -15.34 -22.40 6.69
CA VAL A 428 -14.63 -21.10 6.66
C VAL A 428 -15.54 -20.04 7.29
N LEU A 429 -15.12 -19.52 8.43
CA LEU A 429 -15.86 -18.44 9.09
C LEU A 429 -15.42 -17.09 8.55
N PRO A 430 -16.36 -16.21 8.13
CA PRO A 430 -16.05 -14.87 7.65
C PRO A 430 -15.43 -14.02 8.75
N THR A 431 -14.46 -13.19 8.39
CA THR A 431 -13.77 -12.32 9.35
C THR A 431 -14.24 -10.86 9.30
N TYR A 432 -15.08 -10.50 8.34
CA TYR A 432 -15.60 -9.15 8.19
C TYR A 432 -16.45 -8.73 9.40
N ARG A 433 -16.17 -7.53 9.92
CA ARG A 433 -16.96 -6.86 10.95
C ARG A 433 -17.47 -5.50 10.44
N PRO A 434 -18.67 -5.06 10.84
CA PRO A 434 -19.49 -5.48 11.98
C PRO A 434 -20.30 -6.76 11.76
N GLY A 435 -20.43 -7.28 10.53
CA GLY A 435 -21.15 -8.49 10.26
C GLY A 435 -21.41 -8.70 8.77
N ILE A 436 -21.95 -9.87 8.42
CA ILE A 436 -22.25 -10.24 7.04
C ILE A 436 -23.76 -10.50 6.87
N HIS A 437 -24.23 -10.30 5.63
CA HIS A 437 -25.58 -10.67 5.20
C HIS A 437 -25.48 -11.69 4.05
N LEU A 438 -25.95 -12.92 4.30
CA LEU A 438 -25.95 -13.97 3.28
C LEU A 438 -26.98 -13.67 2.19
N CYS A 439 -26.51 -13.51 0.96
CA CYS A 439 -27.34 -13.15 -0.19
C CYS A 439 -26.64 -13.48 -1.51
N ASP A 440 -27.36 -13.29 -2.61
CA ASP A 440 -26.79 -13.35 -3.95
C ASP A 440 -25.99 -12.06 -4.23
N ILE A 441 -24.68 -12.13 -4.05
CA ILE A 441 -23.76 -10.99 -4.22
C ILE A 441 -23.64 -10.51 -5.67
N SER A 442 -24.11 -11.28 -6.67
CA SER A 442 -24.11 -10.82 -8.07
C SER A 442 -24.99 -9.58 -8.26
N LYS A 443 -25.98 -9.39 -7.37
CA LYS A 443 -26.89 -8.23 -7.41
C LYS A 443 -26.25 -6.90 -7.02
N CYS A 444 -25.04 -6.88 -6.43
CA CYS A 444 -24.36 -5.62 -6.12
C CYS A 444 -23.31 -5.21 -7.17
N MET A 445 -23.24 -5.91 -8.30
CA MET A 445 -22.29 -5.60 -9.37
C MET A 445 -22.90 -5.88 -10.76
N PRO A 446 -22.39 -5.25 -11.83
CA PRO A 446 -22.79 -5.57 -13.19
C PRO A 446 -22.54 -7.02 -13.58
N ASP A 447 -23.37 -7.56 -14.49
CA ASP A 447 -23.30 -8.96 -14.94
C ASP A 447 -21.92 -9.34 -15.50
N TYR A 448 -21.26 -8.45 -16.24
CA TYR A 448 -19.95 -8.74 -16.80
C TYR A 448 -18.88 -8.94 -15.71
N ILE A 449 -19.00 -8.25 -14.56
CA ILE A 449 -18.09 -8.43 -13.41
C ILE A 449 -18.38 -9.76 -12.74
N SER A 450 -19.64 -10.04 -12.40
CA SER A 450 -20.03 -11.31 -11.73
C SER A 450 -19.71 -12.53 -12.58
N HIS A 451 -19.94 -12.46 -13.89
CA HIS A 451 -19.57 -13.52 -14.84
C HIS A 451 -18.05 -13.75 -14.88
N SER A 452 -17.27 -12.66 -15.03
CA SER A 452 -15.81 -12.75 -15.07
C SER A 452 -15.22 -13.30 -13.77
N LEU A 453 -15.79 -12.93 -12.61
CA LEU A 453 -15.38 -13.48 -11.31
C LEU A 453 -15.63 -15.00 -11.22
N ARG A 454 -16.80 -15.50 -11.69
CA ARG A 454 -17.09 -16.96 -11.72
C ARG A 454 -16.07 -17.72 -12.56
N GLU A 455 -15.79 -17.26 -13.77
CA GLU A 455 -14.79 -17.86 -14.64
C GLU A 455 -13.37 -17.80 -14.03
N GLY A 456 -13.03 -16.65 -13.43
CA GLY A 456 -11.75 -16.46 -12.75
C GLY A 456 -11.55 -17.41 -11.59
N ILE A 457 -12.50 -17.49 -10.65
CA ILE A 457 -12.44 -18.37 -9.48
C ILE A 457 -12.31 -19.83 -9.91
N THR A 458 -13.10 -20.27 -10.88
CA THR A 458 -13.00 -21.63 -11.44
C THR A 458 -11.61 -21.91 -12.05
N THR A 459 -11.05 -20.93 -12.75
CA THR A 459 -9.70 -21.03 -13.32
C THR A 459 -8.63 -21.09 -12.23
N PHE A 460 -8.81 -20.33 -11.15
CA PHE A 460 -7.87 -20.31 -10.03
C PHE A 460 -7.89 -21.61 -9.22
N GLY A 461 -9.01 -22.33 -9.17
CA GLY A 461 -9.09 -23.70 -8.63
C GLY A 461 -8.14 -24.68 -9.31
N ARG A 462 -7.82 -24.46 -10.61
CA ARG A 462 -6.81 -25.23 -11.34
C ARG A 462 -5.37 -24.82 -11.03
N GLN A 463 -5.14 -23.57 -10.64
CA GLN A 463 -3.82 -23.04 -10.28
C GLN A 463 -3.46 -23.36 -8.82
N ILE A 464 -4.43 -23.24 -7.92
CA ILE A 464 -4.31 -23.52 -6.49
C ILE A 464 -5.40 -24.52 -6.14
N LYS A 465 -5.03 -25.78 -5.88
CA LYS A 465 -5.98 -26.83 -5.54
C LYS A 465 -6.79 -26.45 -4.32
N GLY A 466 -8.12 -26.41 -4.48
CA GLY A 466 -9.06 -26.03 -3.41
C GLY A 466 -9.35 -24.52 -3.33
N PHE A 467 -8.85 -23.71 -4.27
CA PHE A 467 -9.20 -22.27 -4.31
C PHE A 467 -10.71 -22.05 -4.55
N ASP A 468 -11.32 -22.92 -5.34
CA ASP A 468 -12.74 -22.94 -5.65
C ASP A 468 -13.56 -23.85 -4.70
N MET A 469 -13.02 -24.15 -3.50
CA MET A 469 -13.74 -24.96 -2.51
C MET A 469 -15.10 -24.34 -2.18
N PRO A 470 -16.18 -25.13 -2.09
CA PRO A 470 -17.54 -24.62 -1.91
C PRO A 470 -17.74 -23.75 -0.64
N ASP A 471 -16.98 -24.05 0.41
CA ASP A 471 -17.07 -23.39 1.72
C ASP A 471 -16.24 -22.10 1.82
N ALA A 472 -15.37 -21.78 0.83
CA ALA A 472 -14.67 -20.50 0.80
C ALA A 472 -15.69 -19.36 0.81
N VAL A 473 -15.40 -18.31 1.58
CA VAL A 473 -16.32 -17.19 1.79
C VAL A 473 -15.97 -16.05 0.83
N ILE A 474 -16.99 -15.43 0.25
CA ILE A 474 -16.86 -14.26 -0.60
C ILE A 474 -17.65 -13.11 0.01
N THR A 475 -16.97 -12.00 0.26
CA THR A 475 -17.58 -10.78 0.82
C THR A 475 -17.49 -9.65 -0.21
N ALA A 476 -18.59 -8.94 -0.47
CA ALA A 476 -18.67 -7.85 -1.42
C ALA A 476 -18.88 -6.51 -0.70
N ILE A 477 -18.40 -5.41 -1.26
CA ILE A 477 -17.77 -5.21 -2.55
C ILE A 477 -16.39 -4.57 -2.40
N GLU A 478 -15.44 -4.94 -3.22
CA GLU A 478 -14.11 -4.32 -3.26
C GLU A 478 -14.02 -3.42 -4.50
N THR A 479 -14.03 -2.11 -4.30
CA THR A 479 -14.05 -1.10 -5.38
C THR A 479 -12.81 -0.22 -5.37
N ARG A 480 -12.10 -0.13 -4.23
CA ARG A 480 -11.03 0.86 -4.00
C ARG A 480 -9.64 0.24 -4.20
N THR A 481 -9.43 -0.45 -5.32
CA THR A 481 -8.14 -1.06 -5.67
C THR A 481 -7.09 -0.03 -6.09
N SER A 482 -7.51 1.09 -6.67
CA SER A 482 -6.69 2.27 -6.98
C SER A 482 -7.59 3.48 -7.23
N SER A 483 -7.00 4.68 -7.21
CA SER A 483 -7.74 5.91 -7.51
C SER A 483 -8.44 5.83 -8.87
N PRO A 484 -9.73 6.18 -8.97
CA PRO A 484 -10.45 6.28 -10.23
C PRO A 484 -10.18 7.61 -10.98
N VAL A 485 -9.47 8.54 -10.33
CA VAL A 485 -9.15 9.87 -10.84
C VAL A 485 -7.63 10.05 -10.86
N ARG A 486 -7.14 10.80 -11.82
CA ARG A 486 -5.78 11.32 -11.85
C ARG A 486 -5.83 12.84 -11.85
N ILE A 487 -5.08 13.45 -10.93
CA ILE A 487 -4.82 14.89 -10.92
C ILE A 487 -3.61 15.11 -11.82
N LEU A 488 -3.79 15.82 -12.93
CA LEU A 488 -2.75 15.98 -13.92
C LEU A 488 -1.65 16.91 -13.40
N ARG A 489 -0.39 16.54 -13.64
CA ARG A 489 0.78 17.30 -13.20
C ARG A 489 1.87 17.33 -14.26
N GLU A 490 2.69 18.36 -14.23
CA GLU A 490 3.89 18.52 -15.04
C GLU A 490 5.00 17.54 -14.60
N PRO A 491 6.07 17.37 -15.39
CA PRO A 491 7.18 16.48 -15.05
C PRO A 491 7.90 16.83 -13.74
N ASP A 492 7.90 18.08 -13.33
CA ASP A 492 8.46 18.61 -12.08
C ASP A 492 7.56 18.39 -10.86
N GLY A 493 6.30 18.02 -11.09
CA GLY A 493 5.33 17.67 -10.06
C GLY A 493 4.26 18.72 -9.80
N ASP A 494 4.40 19.93 -10.32
CA ASP A 494 3.34 20.96 -10.25
C ASP A 494 2.06 20.49 -10.96
N ALA A 495 0.90 20.85 -10.43
CA ALA A 495 -0.36 20.66 -11.13
C ALA A 495 -0.37 21.48 -12.44
N ILE A 496 -0.87 20.89 -13.56
CA ILE A 496 -0.77 21.48 -14.91
C ILE A 496 -1.21 22.94 -14.96
N ASN A 497 -2.27 23.30 -14.25
CA ASN A 497 -2.83 24.66 -14.30
C ASN A 497 -2.77 25.37 -12.94
N MET A 498 -1.91 24.90 -12.01
CA MET A 498 -1.75 25.55 -10.71
C MET A 498 -0.33 25.30 -10.17
N GLN A 499 0.56 26.27 -10.34
CA GLN A 499 1.91 26.23 -9.84
C GLN A 499 1.94 26.30 -8.30
N GLY A 500 2.92 25.64 -7.68
CA GLY A 500 3.02 25.55 -6.23
C GLY A 500 2.08 24.52 -5.61
N LEU A 501 1.21 23.88 -6.39
CA LEU A 501 0.38 22.76 -5.96
C LEU A 501 0.97 21.45 -6.47
N TYR A 502 1.36 20.55 -5.57
CA TYR A 502 2.02 19.27 -5.86
C TYR A 502 1.11 18.09 -5.54
N PRO A 503 0.31 17.58 -6.49
CA PRO A 503 -0.51 16.38 -6.28
C PRO A 503 0.38 15.14 -6.20
N VAL A 504 0.31 14.40 -5.08
CA VAL A 504 1.17 13.23 -4.82
C VAL A 504 0.40 12.02 -4.32
N GLY A 505 1.03 10.87 -4.45
CA GLY A 505 0.58 9.61 -3.89
C GLY A 505 -0.57 8.96 -4.65
N GLU A 506 -1.35 8.16 -3.93
CA GLU A 506 -2.44 7.37 -4.52
C GLU A 506 -3.62 8.27 -4.92
N GLY A 507 -3.91 9.32 -4.15
CA GLY A 507 -4.96 10.29 -4.47
C GLY A 507 -4.70 11.03 -5.77
N ALA A 508 -3.45 11.37 -6.05
CA ALA A 508 -3.09 11.97 -7.33
C ALA A 508 -3.11 10.99 -8.51
N GLY A 509 -3.25 9.67 -8.26
CA GLY A 509 -3.35 8.63 -9.28
C GLY A 509 -2.00 8.13 -9.82
N TYR A 510 -0.88 8.42 -9.16
CA TYR A 510 0.49 8.05 -9.59
C TYR A 510 1.13 6.95 -8.74
N ALA A 511 0.65 6.71 -7.54
CA ALA A 511 1.13 5.64 -6.66
C ALA A 511 0.01 4.64 -6.33
N GLY A 512 0.36 3.49 -5.80
CA GLY A 512 -0.60 2.43 -5.43
C GLY A 512 -0.09 1.56 -4.28
N GLY A 513 0.53 2.17 -3.26
CA GLY A 513 1.01 1.46 -2.08
C GLY A 513 1.92 2.34 -1.23
N ILE A 514 2.26 1.90 -0.02
CA ILE A 514 2.98 2.66 1.00
C ILE A 514 4.28 3.26 0.45
N VAL A 515 5.18 2.42 -0.03
CA VAL A 515 6.51 2.85 -0.50
C VAL A 515 6.42 3.74 -1.74
N SER A 516 5.58 3.40 -2.72
CA SER A 516 5.44 4.23 -3.92
C SER A 516 4.84 5.59 -3.63
N ALA A 517 3.90 5.68 -2.68
CA ALA A 517 3.33 6.94 -2.23
C ALA A 517 4.37 7.78 -1.46
N ALA A 518 5.16 7.16 -0.59
CA ALA A 518 6.24 7.82 0.13
C ALA A 518 7.32 8.37 -0.81
N VAL A 519 7.73 7.59 -1.83
CA VAL A 519 8.67 8.07 -2.89
C VAL A 519 8.12 9.31 -3.59
N ASP A 520 6.83 9.29 -3.93
CA ASP A 520 6.20 10.40 -4.63
C ASP A 520 6.15 11.67 -3.76
N GLY A 521 5.85 11.52 -2.47
CA GLY A 521 5.91 12.61 -1.48
C GLY A 521 7.30 13.18 -1.30
N ILE A 522 8.33 12.32 -1.16
CA ILE A 522 9.73 12.76 -1.06
C ILE A 522 10.17 13.52 -2.31
N LYS A 523 9.76 13.08 -3.52
CA LYS A 523 10.08 13.80 -4.76
C LYS A 523 9.53 15.21 -4.77
N ALA A 524 8.27 15.40 -4.38
CA ALA A 524 7.69 16.74 -4.26
C ALA A 524 8.42 17.59 -3.22
N ALA A 525 8.73 17.02 -2.06
CA ALA A 525 9.51 17.71 -1.03
C ALA A 525 10.90 18.15 -1.54
N GLN A 526 11.63 17.24 -2.19
CA GLN A 526 12.95 17.55 -2.76
C GLN A 526 12.88 18.60 -3.88
N HIS A 527 11.81 18.60 -4.69
CA HIS A 527 11.59 19.64 -5.67
C HIS A 527 11.38 21.00 -4.98
N ILE A 528 10.52 21.08 -3.97
CA ILE A 528 10.28 22.29 -3.18
C ILE A 528 11.60 22.78 -2.52
N ILE A 529 12.38 21.87 -1.91
CA ILE A 529 13.69 22.16 -1.32
C ILE A 529 14.64 22.76 -2.35
N SER A 530 14.60 22.28 -3.60
CA SER A 530 15.47 22.80 -4.67
C SER A 530 15.13 24.22 -5.12
N ILE A 531 13.93 24.71 -4.81
CA ILE A 531 13.45 26.06 -5.17
C ILE A 531 13.63 27.06 -4.03
N TYR A 532 13.17 26.70 -2.84
CA TYR A 532 13.08 27.62 -1.71
C TYR A 532 14.25 27.44 -0.73
N ALA A 533 14.59 28.50 -0.02
CA ALA A 533 15.42 28.45 1.18
C ALA A 533 14.55 28.06 2.39
N PRO A 534 15.10 27.35 3.40
CA PRO A 534 14.38 27.12 4.65
C PRO A 534 14.03 28.45 5.34
N LEU A 535 12.94 28.45 6.11
CA LEU A 535 12.56 29.60 6.94
C LEU A 535 13.52 29.72 8.12
N ASP A 536 13.99 30.94 8.40
CA ASP A 536 14.87 31.27 9.53
C ASP A 536 14.26 30.88 10.89
#